data_72fbc7a84640e47bb3f9fbd29cca9ac2
#
_entry.id   72fbc7a84640e47bb3f9fbd29cca9ac2
#
_cell.length_a   1.000
_cell.length_b   1.000
_cell.length_c   1.000
_cell.angle_alpha   90.00
_cell.angle_beta   90.00
_cell.angle_gamma   90.00
#
_symmetry.space_group_name_H-M   'P 1'
#
loop_
_entity.id
_entity.type
_entity.pdbx_description
1 polymer ?
#
loop_
_entity_poly.entity_id
_entity_poly.type
_entity_poly.pdbx_seq_one_letter_code
_entity_poly.pdbx_strand_id
1 'polypeptide(L)'
;TNKILRAFLHAKGIQDKDIEEVYTPFGYSDYQTIVANIKKFAAGGKTAVVSTINGDSNVPFYKELANQGLKATDVPVVAFSVGEEELRGIDTKPLVGNLAAWNYFESVDNPTNKAFVADYRAYAKAHKLPNADTVVTNDPMEATCVGLHMWAQAVTKA
;
A
#
# COMPACT_ATOMS: atom_id res chain seq x y z
N THR A 1 -6.78 0.67 13.01
CA THR A 1 -5.38 0.22 12.76
C THR A 1 -4.41 0.93 13.71
N ASN A 2 -4.39 2.27 13.78
CA ASN A 2 -3.40 3.03 14.56
C ASN A 2 -3.40 2.70 16.07
N LYS A 3 -4.56 2.47 16.69
CA LYS A 3 -4.63 2.03 18.09
C LYS A 3 -3.91 0.69 18.33
N ILE A 4 -4.03 -0.25 17.39
CA ILE A 4 -3.37 -1.55 17.46
C ILE A 4 -1.87 -1.38 17.29
N LEU A 5 -1.45 -0.56 16.31
CA LEU A 5 -0.05 -0.26 16.06
C LEU A 5 0.61 0.40 17.27
N ARG A 6 -0.05 1.40 17.88
CA ARG A 6 0.44 2.08 19.08
C ARG A 6 0.56 1.09 20.26
N ALA A 7 -0.44 0.25 20.49
CA ALA A 7 -0.37 -0.78 21.52
C ALA A 7 0.77 -1.78 21.29
N PHE A 8 1.01 -2.16 20.04
CA PHE A 8 2.15 -3.01 19.66
C PHE A 8 3.49 -2.34 19.96
N LEU A 9 3.64 -1.06 19.61
CA LEU A 9 4.86 -0.29 19.90
C LEU A 9 5.12 -0.18 21.40
N HIS A 10 4.08 0.10 22.20
CA HIS A 10 4.18 0.15 23.65
C HIS A 10 4.61 -1.22 24.23
N ALA A 11 4.05 -2.32 23.71
CA ALA A 11 4.46 -3.67 24.11
C ALA A 11 5.92 -4.00 23.77
N LYS A 12 6.51 -3.28 22.80
CA LYS A 12 7.95 -3.35 22.46
C LYS A 12 8.80 -2.34 23.23
N GLY A 13 8.22 -1.61 24.18
CA GLY A 13 8.95 -0.64 25.03
C GLY A 13 9.09 0.76 24.43
N ILE A 14 8.50 1.03 23.25
CA ILE A 14 8.49 2.36 22.63
C ILE A 14 7.53 3.27 23.41
N GLN A 15 7.96 4.47 23.75
CA GLN A 15 7.17 5.42 24.53
C GLN A 15 6.47 6.43 23.63
N ASP A 16 5.40 7.09 24.13
CA ASP A 16 4.64 8.07 23.37
C ASP A 16 5.48 9.23 22.81
N LYS A 17 6.51 9.65 23.51
CA LYS A 17 7.47 10.68 23.05
C LYS A 17 8.26 10.28 21.79
N ASP A 18 8.33 8.98 21.53
CA ASP A 18 9.06 8.38 20.41
C ASP A 18 8.09 7.98 19.27
N ILE A 19 6.82 8.39 19.35
CA ILE A 19 5.78 8.11 18.37
C ILE A 19 5.15 9.44 17.92
N GLU A 20 5.28 9.75 16.63
CA GLU A 20 4.54 10.84 16.00
C GLU A 20 3.42 10.25 15.15
N GLU A 21 2.21 10.80 15.24
CA GLU A 21 1.04 10.32 14.53
C GLU A 21 0.36 11.47 13.80
N VAL A 22 0.18 11.31 12.48
CA VAL A 22 -0.40 12.32 11.61
C VAL A 22 -1.55 11.71 10.84
N TYR A 23 -2.68 12.41 10.74
CA TYR A 23 -3.84 12.04 9.96
C TYR A 23 -4.02 12.97 8.77
N THR A 24 -4.34 12.39 7.62
CA THR A 24 -4.69 13.13 6.40
C THR A 24 -6.06 12.69 5.89
N PRO A 25 -6.86 13.58 5.30
CA PRO A 25 -8.11 13.19 4.66
C PRO A 25 -7.86 12.35 3.40
N PHE A 26 -8.88 11.63 2.94
CA PHE A 26 -8.83 10.95 1.64
C PHE A 26 -8.60 11.96 0.52
N GLY A 27 -7.76 11.59 -0.45
CA GLY A 27 -7.41 12.47 -1.58
C GLY A 27 -6.36 13.54 -1.23
N TYR A 28 -5.78 13.48 -0.04
CA TYR A 28 -4.71 14.41 0.35
C TYR A 28 -3.48 14.25 -0.56
N SER A 29 -2.92 15.37 -0.99
CA SER A 29 -1.83 15.39 -1.99
C SER A 29 -0.62 16.25 -1.62
N ASP A 30 -0.73 17.12 -0.61
CA ASP A 30 0.37 18.00 -0.19
C ASP A 30 1.14 17.40 1.00
N TYR A 31 2.07 16.52 0.70
CA TYR A 31 2.89 15.84 1.72
C TYR A 31 4.19 16.56 2.07
N GLN A 32 4.46 17.74 1.51
CA GLN A 32 5.74 18.44 1.68
C GLN A 32 6.09 18.64 3.16
N THR A 33 5.17 19.21 3.93
CA THR A 33 5.37 19.46 5.36
C THR A 33 5.47 18.16 6.17
N ILE A 34 4.62 17.18 5.85
CA ILE A 34 4.62 15.89 6.55
C ILE A 34 5.95 15.17 6.36
N VAL A 35 6.45 15.10 5.12
CA VAL A 35 7.74 14.45 4.82
C VAL A 35 8.92 15.23 5.42
N ALA A 36 8.87 16.56 5.45
CA ALA A 36 9.87 17.37 6.14
C ALA A 36 9.90 17.09 7.65
N ASN A 37 8.72 16.92 8.28
CA ASN A 37 8.63 16.53 9.69
C ASN A 37 9.16 15.12 9.94
N ILE A 38 8.87 14.14 9.07
CA ILE A 38 9.46 12.80 9.13
C ILE A 38 10.99 12.89 9.11
N LYS A 39 11.54 13.68 8.21
CA LYS A 39 13.00 13.89 8.08
C LYS A 39 13.59 14.50 9.34
N LYS A 40 12.91 15.50 9.91
CA LYS A 40 13.31 16.13 11.17
C LYS A 40 13.27 15.16 12.35
N PHE A 41 12.20 14.36 12.44
CA PHE A 41 12.05 13.32 13.47
C PHE A 41 13.17 12.28 13.36
N ALA A 42 13.49 11.86 12.15
CA ALA A 42 14.55 10.89 11.88
C ALA A 42 15.96 11.38 12.23
N ALA A 43 16.18 12.69 12.29
CA ALA A 43 17.45 13.26 12.73
C ALA A 43 17.76 12.96 14.21
N GLY A 44 16.76 12.60 15.00
CA GLY A 44 16.90 12.19 16.39
C GLY A 44 17.37 10.75 16.60
N GLY A 45 17.40 9.92 15.59
CA GLY A 45 17.79 8.51 15.71
C GLY A 45 17.14 7.57 14.69
N LYS A 46 17.26 6.27 14.90
CA LYS A 46 16.64 5.25 14.05
C LYS A 46 15.14 5.41 14.03
N THR A 47 14.59 5.62 12.85
CA THR A 47 13.18 5.91 12.63
C THR A 47 12.62 5.04 11.51
N ALA A 48 11.36 4.68 11.61
CA ALA A 48 10.58 4.05 10.55
C ALA A 48 9.23 4.74 10.43
N VAL A 49 8.66 4.71 9.24
CA VAL A 49 7.29 5.17 8.99
C VAL A 49 6.38 3.96 8.87
N VAL A 50 5.24 3.99 9.56
CA VAL A 50 4.15 3.05 9.38
C VAL A 50 3.02 3.80 8.69
N SER A 51 2.78 3.47 7.42
CA SER A 51 1.79 4.16 6.59
C SER A 51 0.47 3.39 6.54
N THR A 52 -0.61 4.09 6.88
CA THR A 52 -2.00 3.62 6.71
C THR A 52 -2.75 4.48 5.68
N ILE A 53 -2.01 5.15 4.79
CA ILE A 53 -2.58 5.93 3.68
C ILE A 53 -3.24 4.96 2.69
N ASN A 54 -4.42 5.33 2.19
CA ASN A 54 -5.18 4.52 1.24
C ASN A 54 -5.30 5.20 -0.13
N GLY A 55 -5.32 4.37 -1.17
CA GLY A 55 -5.63 4.78 -2.54
C GLY A 55 -4.64 5.79 -3.11
N ASP A 56 -5.15 6.70 -3.95
CA ASP A 56 -4.37 7.64 -4.74
C ASP A 56 -3.47 8.59 -3.93
N SER A 57 -3.77 8.79 -2.66
CA SER A 57 -2.93 9.59 -1.75
C SER A 57 -1.53 8.98 -1.51
N ASN A 58 -1.34 7.70 -1.81
CA ASN A 58 -0.02 7.05 -1.76
C ASN A 58 0.94 7.62 -2.82
N VAL A 59 0.44 7.94 -4.01
CA VAL A 59 1.27 8.45 -5.11
C VAL A 59 2.02 9.74 -4.73
N PRO A 60 1.35 10.83 -4.29
CA PRO A 60 2.03 12.05 -3.88
C PRO A 60 2.90 11.86 -2.63
N PHE A 61 2.52 10.97 -1.70
CA PHE A 61 3.35 10.67 -0.53
C PHE A 61 4.71 10.08 -0.93
N TYR A 62 4.72 9.03 -1.75
CA TYR A 62 5.97 8.40 -2.18
C TYR A 62 6.80 9.29 -3.10
N LYS A 63 6.16 10.08 -3.97
CA LYS A 63 6.87 11.09 -4.75
C LYS A 63 7.59 12.09 -3.87
N GLU A 64 6.94 12.56 -2.81
CA GLU A 64 7.54 13.54 -1.91
C GLU A 64 8.67 12.94 -1.06
N LEU A 65 8.56 11.69 -0.61
CA LEU A 65 9.69 10.98 0.02
C LEU A 65 10.93 10.98 -0.88
N ALA A 66 10.74 10.65 -2.17
CA ALA A 66 11.80 10.66 -3.16
C ALA A 66 12.36 12.08 -3.40
N ASN A 67 11.50 13.09 -3.54
CA ASN A 67 11.89 14.49 -3.75
C ASN A 67 12.76 15.03 -2.61
N GLN A 68 12.44 14.67 -1.37
CA GLN A 68 13.22 15.10 -0.20
C GLN A 68 14.42 14.18 0.09
N GLY A 69 14.65 13.17 -0.74
CA GLY A 69 15.81 12.27 -0.67
C GLY A 69 15.76 11.28 0.49
N LEU A 70 14.57 10.98 1.05
CA LEU A 70 14.42 9.93 2.05
C LEU A 70 14.48 8.56 1.38
N LYS A 71 15.42 7.73 1.81
CA LYS A 71 15.60 6.36 1.32
C LYS A 71 15.18 5.37 2.38
N ALA A 72 14.76 4.18 1.97
CA ALA A 72 14.42 3.09 2.87
C ALA A 72 15.59 2.64 3.77
N THR A 73 16.83 2.88 3.36
CA THR A 73 18.04 2.65 4.18
C THR A 73 18.11 3.56 5.40
N ASP A 74 17.54 4.74 5.32
CA ASP A 74 17.59 5.77 6.37
C ASP A 74 16.29 5.78 7.17
N VAL A 75 15.16 5.79 6.47
CA VAL A 75 13.80 5.81 7.05
C VAL A 75 12.91 4.83 6.28
N PRO A 76 12.92 3.54 6.62
CA PRO A 76 12.06 2.57 5.95
C PRO A 76 10.58 2.87 6.19
N VAL A 77 9.78 2.69 5.16
CA VAL A 77 8.32 2.76 5.22
C VAL A 77 7.73 1.36 5.19
N VAL A 78 6.81 1.08 6.11
CA VAL A 78 5.95 -0.12 6.09
C VAL A 78 4.52 0.34 5.80
N ALA A 79 3.96 -0.07 4.67
CA ALA A 79 2.62 0.30 4.23
C ALA A 79 1.63 -0.87 4.36
N PHE A 80 0.35 -0.56 4.61
CA PHE A 80 -0.72 -1.56 4.74
C PHE A 80 -1.79 -1.47 3.64
N SER A 81 -1.61 -0.58 2.68
CA SER A 81 -2.55 -0.40 1.56
C SER A 81 -1.79 0.09 0.32
N VAL A 82 -0.70 -0.60 -0.02
CA VAL A 82 0.10 -0.34 -1.22
C VAL A 82 0.40 -1.67 -1.91
N GLY A 83 -0.03 -1.78 -3.14
CA GLY A 83 0.31 -2.86 -4.06
C GLY A 83 0.81 -2.30 -5.38
N GLU A 84 0.79 -3.13 -6.41
CA GLU A 84 1.31 -2.78 -7.73
C GLU A 84 0.50 -1.66 -8.39
N GLU A 85 -0.82 -1.57 -8.11
CA GLU A 85 -1.68 -0.52 -8.68
C GLU A 85 -1.30 0.87 -8.17
N GLU A 86 -1.06 1.02 -6.86
CA GLU A 86 -0.71 2.30 -6.24
C GLU A 86 0.66 2.80 -6.69
N LEU A 87 1.53 1.90 -7.15
CA LEU A 87 2.87 2.23 -7.63
C LEU A 87 2.91 2.55 -9.13
N ARG A 88 1.81 2.33 -9.85
CA ARG A 88 1.74 2.67 -11.28
C ARG A 88 1.95 4.17 -11.51
N GLY A 89 2.76 4.48 -12.49
CA GLY A 89 2.97 5.88 -12.92
C GLY A 89 3.88 6.70 -12.01
N ILE A 90 4.59 6.07 -11.07
CA ILE A 90 5.65 6.72 -10.30
C ILE A 90 7.00 6.02 -10.54
N ASP A 91 8.10 6.75 -10.37
CA ASP A 91 9.43 6.14 -10.34
C ASP A 91 9.59 5.34 -9.04
N THR A 92 9.70 4.03 -9.18
CA THR A 92 9.83 3.11 -8.03
C THR A 92 11.27 2.90 -7.58
N LYS A 93 12.26 3.34 -8.34
CA LYS A 93 13.68 3.16 -7.98
C LYS A 93 14.05 3.73 -6.61
N PRO A 94 13.60 4.95 -6.23
CA PRO A 94 13.88 5.50 -4.91
C PRO A 94 13.16 4.76 -3.77
N LEU A 95 12.16 3.94 -4.09
CA LEU A 95 11.31 3.25 -3.11
C LEU A 95 11.82 1.86 -2.74
N VAL A 96 12.86 1.37 -3.42
CA VAL A 96 13.44 0.04 -3.17
C VAL A 96 13.89 -0.07 -1.72
N GLY A 97 13.45 -1.14 -1.05
CA GLY A 97 13.74 -1.41 0.36
C GLY A 97 12.59 -1.05 1.32
N ASN A 98 11.57 -0.31 0.87
CA ASN A 98 10.33 -0.17 1.62
C ASN A 98 9.53 -1.48 1.62
N LEU A 99 8.65 -1.64 2.59
CA LEU A 99 7.87 -2.85 2.81
C LEU A 99 6.38 -2.56 2.65
N ALA A 100 5.66 -3.54 2.14
CA ALA A 100 4.21 -3.54 2.15
C ALA A 100 3.69 -4.85 2.76
N ALA A 101 2.61 -4.75 3.53
CA ALA A 101 1.91 -5.87 4.10
C ALA A 101 0.43 -5.77 3.74
N TRP A 102 -0.04 -6.68 2.89
CA TRP A 102 -1.41 -6.76 2.44
C TRP A 102 -1.80 -8.22 2.25
N ASN A 103 -3.08 -8.52 1.96
CA ASN A 103 -3.53 -9.90 1.80
C ASN A 103 -3.19 -10.46 0.41
N TYR A 104 -3.08 -9.60 -0.60
CA TYR A 104 -2.83 -9.99 -1.98
C TYR A 104 -1.84 -9.04 -2.67
N PHE A 105 -0.98 -9.62 -3.50
CA PHE A 105 -0.13 -8.91 -4.47
C PHE A 105 -0.18 -9.62 -5.82
N GLU A 106 -0.27 -8.88 -6.93
CA GLU A 106 -0.27 -9.45 -8.29
C GLU A 106 1.00 -10.26 -8.57
N SER A 107 2.12 -9.85 -8.01
CA SER A 107 3.43 -10.48 -8.21
C SER A 107 3.61 -11.84 -7.52
N VAL A 108 2.63 -12.31 -6.74
CA VAL A 108 2.71 -13.62 -6.09
C VAL A 108 2.76 -14.74 -7.13
N ASP A 109 3.85 -15.49 -7.12
CA ASP A 109 4.12 -16.56 -8.09
C ASP A 109 3.49 -17.88 -7.67
N ASN A 110 2.21 -18.05 -8.03
CA ASN A 110 1.52 -19.35 -7.93
C ASN A 110 0.53 -19.52 -9.10
N PRO A 111 0.15 -20.77 -9.44
CA PRO A 111 -0.73 -21.04 -10.57
C PRO A 111 -2.11 -20.39 -10.48
N THR A 112 -2.70 -20.36 -9.29
CA THR A 112 -4.03 -19.76 -9.06
C THR A 112 -4.01 -18.26 -9.34
N ASN A 113 -2.99 -17.54 -8.84
CA ASN A 113 -2.84 -16.12 -9.10
C ASN A 113 -2.60 -15.85 -10.59
N LYS A 114 -1.74 -16.64 -11.23
CA LYS A 114 -1.49 -16.48 -12.69
C LYS A 114 -2.77 -16.63 -13.50
N ALA A 115 -3.62 -17.61 -13.16
CA ALA A 115 -4.92 -17.79 -13.82
C ALA A 115 -5.84 -16.57 -13.55
N PHE A 116 -5.99 -16.14 -12.31
CA PHE A 116 -6.80 -14.98 -11.94
C PHE A 116 -6.38 -13.71 -12.70
N VAL A 117 -5.09 -13.41 -12.75
CA VAL A 117 -4.56 -12.25 -13.47
C VAL A 117 -4.82 -12.36 -14.98
N ALA A 118 -4.61 -13.55 -15.56
CA ALA A 118 -4.86 -13.80 -16.99
C ALA A 118 -6.34 -13.62 -17.35
N ASP A 119 -7.24 -14.17 -16.54
CA ASP A 119 -8.68 -14.09 -16.76
C ASP A 119 -9.17 -12.65 -16.62
N TYR A 120 -8.70 -11.91 -15.60
CA TYR A 120 -9.05 -10.50 -15.43
C TYR A 120 -8.58 -9.64 -16.62
N ARG A 121 -7.37 -9.83 -17.10
CA ARG A 121 -6.82 -9.13 -18.27
C ARG A 121 -7.59 -9.46 -19.55
N ALA A 122 -7.95 -10.74 -19.75
CA ALA A 122 -8.77 -11.16 -20.88
C ALA A 122 -10.15 -10.52 -20.82
N TYR A 123 -10.79 -10.50 -19.66
CA TYR A 123 -12.07 -9.83 -19.45
C TYR A 123 -11.99 -8.33 -19.75
N ALA A 124 -10.98 -7.64 -19.21
CA ALA A 124 -10.79 -6.21 -19.42
C ALA A 124 -10.69 -5.85 -20.91
N LYS A 125 -9.93 -6.64 -21.67
CA LYS A 125 -9.78 -6.48 -23.13
C LYS A 125 -11.10 -6.75 -23.88
N ALA A 126 -11.75 -7.84 -23.57
CA ALA A 126 -13.03 -8.23 -24.23
C ALA A 126 -14.12 -7.17 -24.02
N HIS A 127 -14.15 -6.55 -22.85
CA HIS A 127 -15.13 -5.52 -22.49
C HIS A 127 -14.65 -4.08 -22.71
N LYS A 128 -13.46 -3.90 -23.30
CA LYS A 128 -12.88 -2.58 -23.60
C LYS A 128 -12.84 -1.65 -22.37
N LEU A 129 -12.47 -2.20 -21.22
CA LEU A 129 -12.35 -1.40 -20.01
C LEU A 129 -11.22 -0.35 -20.14
N PRO A 130 -11.31 0.78 -19.42
CA PRO A 130 -10.23 1.75 -19.40
C PRO A 130 -8.90 1.07 -19.02
N ASN A 131 -7.84 1.42 -19.72
CA ASN A 131 -6.49 0.89 -19.48
C ASN A 131 -6.36 -0.65 -19.60
N ALA A 132 -7.22 -1.31 -20.40
CA ALA A 132 -7.27 -2.77 -20.52
C ALA A 132 -5.91 -3.45 -20.81
N ASP A 133 -4.99 -2.75 -21.50
CA ASP A 133 -3.65 -3.27 -21.81
C ASP A 133 -2.64 -3.16 -20.65
N THR A 134 -2.93 -2.32 -19.67
CA THR A 134 -2.04 -2.00 -18.54
C THR A 134 -2.67 -2.23 -17.18
N VAL A 135 -3.83 -2.89 -17.15
CA VAL A 135 -4.54 -3.17 -15.90
C VAL A 135 -3.71 -4.08 -15.00
N VAL A 136 -3.73 -3.75 -13.73
CA VAL A 136 -3.07 -4.47 -12.64
C VAL A 136 -4.14 -4.91 -11.66
N THR A 137 -4.05 -6.13 -11.16
CA THR A 137 -4.92 -6.62 -10.09
C THR A 137 -4.42 -6.16 -8.72
N ASN A 138 -5.33 -5.96 -7.79
CA ASN A 138 -5.01 -5.54 -6.42
C ASN A 138 -5.85 -6.30 -5.38
N ASP A 139 -5.54 -6.12 -4.11
CA ASP A 139 -6.20 -6.79 -2.98
C ASP A 139 -7.74 -6.62 -3.00
N PRO A 140 -8.33 -5.40 -3.16
CA PRO A 140 -9.78 -5.27 -3.23
C PRO A 140 -10.44 -6.02 -4.40
N MET A 141 -9.76 -6.14 -5.53
CA MET A 141 -10.28 -6.90 -6.68
C MET A 141 -10.29 -8.39 -6.39
N GLU A 142 -9.20 -8.92 -5.85
CA GLU A 142 -9.10 -10.33 -5.48
C GLU A 142 -10.12 -10.67 -4.39
N ALA A 143 -10.21 -9.87 -3.33
CA ALA A 143 -11.17 -10.05 -2.25
C ALA A 143 -12.62 -10.03 -2.75
N THR A 144 -12.95 -9.17 -3.71
CA THR A 144 -14.28 -9.13 -4.34
C THR A 144 -14.57 -10.41 -5.10
N CYS A 145 -13.60 -10.91 -5.88
CA CYS A 145 -13.72 -12.17 -6.63
C CYS A 145 -13.95 -13.35 -5.67
N VAL A 146 -13.14 -13.46 -4.62
CA VAL A 146 -13.29 -14.49 -3.57
C VAL A 146 -14.66 -14.41 -2.90
N GLY A 147 -15.10 -13.20 -2.54
CA GLY A 147 -16.41 -12.98 -1.91
C GLY A 147 -17.57 -13.45 -2.79
N LEU A 148 -17.53 -13.17 -4.10
CA LEU A 148 -18.53 -13.64 -5.05
C LEU A 148 -18.54 -15.17 -5.18
N HIS A 149 -17.36 -15.81 -5.24
CA HIS A 149 -17.26 -17.27 -5.26
C HIS A 149 -17.80 -17.91 -3.98
N MET A 150 -17.51 -17.34 -2.81
CA MET A 150 -18.05 -17.81 -1.54
C MET A 150 -19.58 -17.70 -1.49
N TRP A 151 -20.12 -16.59 -1.94
CA TRP A 151 -21.57 -16.39 -2.04
C TRP A 151 -22.23 -17.40 -2.98
N ALA A 152 -21.68 -17.57 -4.19
CA ALA A 152 -22.19 -18.52 -5.17
C ALA A 152 -22.22 -19.96 -4.64
N GLN A 153 -21.15 -20.37 -3.95
CA GLN A 153 -21.08 -21.69 -3.31
C GLN A 153 -22.13 -21.86 -2.18
N ALA A 154 -22.33 -20.81 -1.38
CA ALA A 154 -23.32 -20.86 -0.31
C ALA A 154 -24.74 -21.01 -0.88
N VAL A 155 -25.09 -20.22 -1.90
CA VAL A 155 -26.42 -20.31 -2.56
C VAL A 155 -26.65 -21.65 -3.24
N THR A 156 -25.62 -22.24 -3.85
CA THR A 156 -25.73 -23.55 -4.51
C THR A 156 -25.94 -24.68 -3.52
N LYS A 157 -25.49 -24.53 -2.26
CA LYS A 157 -25.63 -25.56 -1.20
C LYS A 157 -26.86 -25.38 -0.33
N ALA A 158 -27.56 -24.25 -0.42
CA ALA A 158 -28.76 -23.96 0.34
C ALA A 158 -30.01 -24.58 -0.33
#